data_231efc75ec77b8569bbb0757045aa83d
#
_entry.id   231efc75ec77b8569bbb0757045aa83d
#
_cell.length_a   1.000
_cell.length_b   1.000
_cell.length_c   1.000
_cell.angle_alpha   90.00
_cell.angle_beta   90.00
_cell.angle_gamma   90.00
#
_symmetry.space_group_name_H-M   'P 1'
#
loop_
_entity.id
_entity.type
_entity.pdbx_description
1 polymer ?
#
loop_
_entity_poly.entity_id
_entity_poly.type
_entity_poly.pdbx_seq_one_letter_code
_entity_poly.pdbx_strand_id
1 'polypeptide(L)'
;MTALAAAGILTASAREKVFFFVAHPDDTIACAGTMFLMKDKYELHVGVLTHGERGCGEAGYRDGSTKAKRTLEEEAAEAMVGAKVHWFDEIDGDCYANRDVCRKLAALLQELKPRAVFGMWPLDYHLDHATSCMCLQKAVGIAGMRDRIEFYIMEESYDSRTFVPAHYVDITDVVERKRAFIRQHVCQNANDAMCAQEIADGEMRALRCASWMTNGNRGNVERFAVYDGKPQGSRCIFNELPPPKGWSQDWSTAKPSKYTPEGGMK
;
A
#
# COMPACT_ATOMS: atom_id res chain seq x y z
N MET A 1 -52.05 27.33 9.51
CA MET A 1 -51.36 26.04 9.67
C MET A 1 -50.09 26.07 8.83
N THR A 2 -48.98 26.40 9.45
CA THR A 2 -47.66 26.49 8.81
C THR A 2 -46.91 25.19 9.08
N ALA A 3 -46.67 24.42 8.00
CA ALA A 3 -45.87 23.21 8.06
C ALA A 3 -44.37 23.57 8.18
N LEU A 4 -43.76 23.27 9.32
CA LEU A 4 -42.30 23.28 9.46
C LEU A 4 -41.73 22.07 8.69
N ALA A 5 -40.98 22.38 7.64
CA ALA A 5 -40.13 21.38 6.97
C ALA A 5 -38.93 21.07 7.89
N ALA A 6 -38.88 19.87 8.44
CA ALA A 6 -37.71 19.36 9.14
C ALA A 6 -36.63 19.07 8.09
N ALA A 7 -35.61 19.94 8.00
CA ALA A 7 -34.41 19.68 7.25
C ALA A 7 -33.63 18.60 8.00
N GLY A 8 -33.67 17.37 7.50
CA GLY A 8 -32.85 16.27 7.98
C GLY A 8 -31.38 16.60 7.72
N ILE A 9 -30.62 16.83 8.78
CA ILE A 9 -29.15 16.92 8.71
C ILE A 9 -28.68 15.51 8.35
N LEU A 10 -28.30 15.28 7.06
CA LEU A 10 -27.55 14.12 6.64
C LEU A 10 -26.18 14.20 7.32
N THR A 11 -26.04 13.52 8.45
CA THR A 11 -24.72 13.29 9.03
C THR A 11 -23.92 12.47 8.01
N ALA A 12 -22.91 13.09 7.39
CA ALA A 12 -21.97 12.36 6.55
C ALA A 12 -21.41 11.19 7.38
N SER A 13 -21.61 9.97 6.92
CA SER A 13 -21.03 8.79 7.56
C SER A 13 -19.52 8.97 7.58
N ALA A 14 -18.89 8.73 8.75
CA ALA A 14 -17.46 8.79 8.87
C ALA A 14 -16.84 7.80 7.87
N ARG A 15 -15.82 8.24 7.13
CA ARG A 15 -15.11 7.38 6.16
C ARG A 15 -14.50 6.18 6.88
N GLU A 16 -14.56 5.00 6.26
CA GLU A 16 -13.84 3.83 6.75
C GLU A 16 -12.33 4.11 6.71
N LYS A 17 -11.61 3.54 7.69
CA LYS A 17 -10.17 3.75 7.82
C LYS A 17 -9.39 2.63 7.16
N VAL A 18 -8.26 2.98 6.56
CA VAL A 18 -7.28 2.05 6.00
C VAL A 18 -5.93 2.36 6.64
N PHE A 19 -5.23 1.33 7.06
CA PHE A 19 -3.96 1.46 7.76
C PHE A 19 -2.83 0.75 7.00
N PHE A 20 -1.77 1.48 6.72
CA PHE A 20 -0.54 0.98 6.13
C PHE A 20 0.53 0.91 7.22
N PHE A 21 1.30 -0.15 7.28
CA PHE A 21 2.40 -0.29 8.23
C PHE A 21 3.69 -0.67 7.53
N VAL A 22 4.66 0.21 7.61
CA VAL A 22 5.93 0.15 6.91
C VAL A 22 7.12 0.25 7.88
N ALA A 23 8.31 -0.05 7.41
CA ALA A 23 9.53 -0.01 8.22
C ALA A 23 10.16 1.38 8.23
N HIS A 24 10.28 2.02 7.06
CA HIS A 24 11.02 3.26 6.90
C HIS A 24 10.18 4.33 6.21
N PRO A 25 10.53 5.61 6.37
CA PRO A 25 10.08 6.66 5.47
C PRO A 25 10.47 6.30 4.03
N ASP A 26 9.55 6.39 3.09
CA ASP A 26 9.62 6.01 1.67
C ASP A 26 9.01 4.66 1.29
N ASP A 27 8.87 3.70 2.16
CA ASP A 27 8.32 2.38 1.81
C ASP A 27 6.90 2.44 1.23
N THR A 28 6.10 3.45 1.59
CA THR A 28 4.75 3.65 1.04
C THR A 28 4.74 3.97 -0.45
N ILE A 29 5.91 4.26 -1.06
CA ILE A 29 6.02 4.41 -2.52
C ILE A 29 5.54 3.16 -3.26
N ALA A 30 5.67 1.99 -2.63
CA ALA A 30 5.20 0.72 -3.17
C ALA A 30 3.70 0.70 -3.49
N CYS A 31 2.90 1.51 -2.78
CA CYS A 31 1.45 1.57 -2.93
C CYS A 31 0.88 3.00 -3.05
N ALA A 32 1.72 4.01 -3.26
CA ALA A 32 1.31 5.41 -3.31
C ALA A 32 0.24 5.69 -4.38
N GLY A 33 0.30 5.03 -5.53
CA GLY A 33 -0.72 5.13 -6.57
C GLY A 33 -2.09 4.63 -6.08
N THR A 34 -2.11 3.48 -5.41
CA THR A 34 -3.31 2.92 -4.78
C THR A 34 -3.84 3.87 -3.69
N MET A 35 -2.97 4.48 -2.88
CA MET A 35 -3.37 5.46 -1.87
C MET A 35 -4.03 6.70 -2.52
N PHE A 36 -3.52 7.17 -3.66
CA PHE A 36 -4.18 8.25 -4.42
C PHE A 36 -5.58 7.87 -4.91
N LEU A 37 -5.82 6.61 -5.27
CA LEU A 37 -7.15 6.13 -5.67
C LEU A 37 -8.09 5.96 -4.47
N MET A 38 -7.56 5.75 -3.27
CA MET A 38 -8.30 5.51 -2.04
C MET A 38 -8.67 6.81 -1.27
N LYS A 39 -7.85 7.85 -1.36
CA LYS A 39 -7.86 9.02 -0.45
C LYS A 39 -9.19 9.76 -0.32
N ASP A 40 -10.01 9.76 -1.35
CA ASP A 40 -11.28 10.46 -1.33
C ASP A 40 -12.41 9.62 -0.69
N LYS A 41 -12.23 8.30 -0.65
CA LYS A 41 -13.20 7.34 -0.12
C LYS A 41 -12.88 6.91 1.31
N TYR A 42 -11.62 6.77 1.63
CA TYR A 42 -11.14 6.28 2.93
C TYR A 42 -10.37 7.34 3.69
N GLU A 43 -10.34 7.21 5.02
CA GLU A 43 -9.39 7.92 5.88
C GLU A 43 -8.12 7.07 5.97
N LEU A 44 -7.01 7.60 5.46
CA LEU A 44 -5.75 6.87 5.37
C LEU A 44 -4.87 7.14 6.60
N HIS A 45 -4.25 6.10 7.11
CA HIS A 45 -3.30 6.14 8.20
C HIS A 45 -2.06 5.34 7.83
N VAL A 46 -0.88 5.86 8.16
CA VAL A 46 0.42 5.20 7.95
C VAL A 46 1.13 5.09 9.28
N GLY A 47 1.52 3.88 9.65
CA GLY A 47 2.42 3.63 10.77
C GLY A 47 3.83 3.37 10.23
N VAL A 48 4.82 4.12 10.71
CA VAL A 48 6.22 3.97 10.29
C VAL A 48 7.03 3.47 11.49
N LEU A 49 7.73 2.35 11.32
CA LEU A 49 8.40 1.66 12.41
C LEU A 49 9.62 2.45 12.91
N THR A 50 10.44 2.95 11.98
CA THR A 50 11.66 3.73 12.24
C THR A 50 11.58 5.09 11.56
N HIS A 51 12.57 5.94 11.83
CA HIS A 51 12.71 7.20 11.08
C HIS A 51 13.71 7.09 9.91
N GLY A 52 14.22 5.89 9.62
CA GLY A 52 15.21 5.65 8.57
C GLY A 52 16.50 6.42 8.79
N GLU A 53 16.89 6.62 10.04
CA GLU A 53 17.97 7.52 10.44
C GLU A 53 19.35 7.10 9.97
N ARG A 54 19.53 5.84 9.59
CA ARG A 54 20.79 5.32 9.02
C ARG A 54 20.86 5.42 7.50
N GLY A 55 19.77 5.77 6.83
CA GLY A 55 19.67 5.71 5.37
C GLY A 55 20.51 6.73 4.59
N CYS A 56 21.02 7.81 5.20
CA CYS A 56 21.81 8.84 4.52
C CYS A 56 23.26 8.93 5.05
N GLY A 57 23.78 7.85 5.61
CA GLY A 57 25.15 7.73 6.05
C GLY A 57 25.39 8.08 7.52
N GLU A 58 26.57 7.66 8.00
CA GLU A 58 26.94 7.67 9.43
C GLU A 58 26.95 9.05 10.09
N ALA A 59 27.37 10.08 9.35
CA ALA A 59 27.43 11.45 9.90
C ALA A 59 26.02 11.97 10.22
N GLY A 60 25.08 11.82 9.30
CA GLY A 60 23.69 12.23 9.49
C GLY A 60 22.95 11.41 10.54
N TYR A 61 23.33 10.13 10.71
CA TYR A 61 22.83 9.30 11.80
C TYR A 61 23.27 9.83 13.15
N ARG A 62 24.58 10.13 13.31
CA ARG A 62 25.15 10.59 14.59
C ARG A 62 24.64 11.96 15.05
N ASP A 63 24.43 12.89 14.13
CA ASP A 63 23.96 14.25 14.46
C ASP A 63 22.42 14.36 14.43
N GLY A 64 21.71 13.29 14.10
CA GLY A 64 20.27 13.25 14.03
C GLY A 64 19.66 13.99 12.82
N SER A 65 20.49 14.52 11.91
CA SER A 65 19.99 15.29 10.76
C SER A 65 19.23 14.41 9.76
N THR A 66 19.63 13.15 9.59
CA THR A 66 18.92 12.19 8.73
C THR A 66 17.53 11.90 9.27
N LYS A 67 17.41 11.62 10.58
CA LYS A 67 16.11 11.42 11.23
C LYS A 67 15.17 12.59 10.95
N ALA A 68 15.63 13.81 11.23
CA ALA A 68 14.81 15.00 11.05
C ALA A 68 14.36 15.21 9.59
N LYS A 69 15.26 15.02 8.63
CA LYS A 69 14.95 15.17 7.20
C LYS A 69 13.95 14.13 6.74
N ARG A 70 14.21 12.85 6.96
CA ARG A 70 13.34 11.76 6.49
C ARG A 70 11.97 11.79 7.14
N THR A 71 11.88 12.25 8.42
CA THR A 71 10.58 12.49 9.07
C THR A 71 9.76 13.53 8.31
N LEU A 72 10.36 14.66 7.95
CA LEU A 72 9.67 15.73 7.22
C LEU A 72 9.33 15.32 5.78
N GLU A 73 10.20 14.56 5.13
CA GLU A 73 9.97 14.02 3.78
C GLU A 73 8.77 13.08 3.75
N GLU A 74 8.67 12.15 4.71
CA GLU A 74 7.53 11.25 4.87
C GLU A 74 6.23 12.02 5.15
N GLU A 75 6.24 12.94 6.10
CA GLU A 75 5.06 13.74 6.42
C GLU A 75 4.59 14.57 5.21
N ALA A 76 5.52 15.09 4.40
CA ALA A 76 5.19 15.83 3.19
C ALA A 76 4.60 14.92 2.10
N ALA A 77 5.13 13.72 1.93
CA ALA A 77 4.62 12.73 0.99
C ALA A 77 3.20 12.29 1.39
N GLU A 78 3.01 11.89 2.64
CA GLU A 78 1.73 11.39 3.14
C GLU A 78 0.64 12.48 3.16
N ALA A 79 0.99 13.74 3.33
CA ALA A 79 0.06 14.87 3.20
C ALA A 79 -0.57 14.96 1.80
N MET A 80 0.11 14.51 0.73
CA MET A 80 -0.43 14.52 -0.63
C MET A 80 -1.63 13.59 -0.82
N VAL A 81 -1.69 12.54 -0.02
CA VAL A 81 -2.81 11.58 0.02
C VAL A 81 -3.74 11.82 1.21
N GLY A 82 -3.42 12.80 2.06
CA GLY A 82 -4.19 13.13 3.27
C GLY A 82 -4.09 12.07 4.34
N ALA A 83 -3.04 11.27 4.36
CA ALA A 83 -2.81 10.24 5.37
C ALA A 83 -2.28 10.85 6.68
N LYS A 84 -2.62 10.21 7.80
CA LYS A 84 -2.10 10.54 9.12
C LYS A 84 -0.95 9.61 9.47
N VAL A 85 0.23 10.16 9.75
CA VAL A 85 1.42 9.40 10.09
C VAL A 85 1.47 9.11 11.61
N HIS A 86 1.84 7.88 11.95
CA HIS A 86 2.02 7.38 13.32
C HIS A 86 3.42 6.80 13.47
N TRP A 87 4.26 7.44 14.25
CA TRP A 87 5.65 7.04 14.47
C TRP A 87 5.78 6.02 15.60
N PHE A 88 6.61 5.00 15.40
CA PHE A 88 6.89 3.96 16.39
C PHE A 88 8.24 4.14 17.08
N ASP A 89 9.14 4.93 16.51
CA ASP A 89 10.43 5.33 17.08
C ASP A 89 11.41 4.17 17.37
N GLU A 90 11.26 3.04 16.65
CA GLU A 90 12.26 1.98 16.67
C GLU A 90 13.52 2.43 15.90
N ILE A 91 14.64 1.74 16.14
CA ILE A 91 15.94 2.11 15.56
C ILE A 91 16.10 1.44 14.19
N ASP A 92 16.36 2.22 13.15
CA ASP A 92 16.65 1.76 11.80
C ASP A 92 17.82 0.75 11.78
N GLY A 93 17.59 -0.42 11.18
CA GLY A 93 18.54 -1.53 11.13
C GLY A 93 18.75 -2.29 12.44
N ASP A 94 17.98 -1.96 13.50
CA ASP A 94 18.07 -2.63 14.81
C ASP A 94 16.70 -2.79 15.46
N CYS A 95 15.67 -2.96 14.66
CA CYS A 95 14.32 -3.14 15.16
C CYS A 95 13.93 -4.63 15.24
N TYR A 96 13.10 -4.96 16.21
CA TYR A 96 12.63 -6.31 16.46
C TYR A 96 11.12 -6.32 16.70
N ALA A 97 10.45 -7.40 16.33
CA ALA A 97 9.04 -7.63 16.64
C ALA A 97 8.86 -7.93 18.15
N ASN A 98 9.29 -6.99 19.00
CA ASN A 98 9.22 -7.07 20.44
C ASN A 98 7.78 -6.86 20.96
N ARG A 99 7.60 -7.12 22.29
CA ARG A 99 6.28 -7.04 22.91
C ARG A 99 5.70 -5.63 22.89
N ASP A 100 6.54 -4.62 23.11
CA ASP A 100 6.08 -3.27 23.37
C ASP A 100 5.62 -2.61 22.06
N VAL A 101 6.40 -2.73 21.00
CA VAL A 101 5.99 -2.24 19.68
C VAL A 101 4.72 -2.95 19.17
N CYS A 102 4.62 -4.28 19.36
CA CYS A 102 3.43 -5.01 18.95
C CYS A 102 2.18 -4.61 19.74
N ARG A 103 2.31 -4.27 21.03
CA ARG A 103 1.21 -3.77 21.86
C ARG A 103 0.83 -2.34 21.52
N LYS A 104 1.82 -1.45 21.29
CA LYS A 104 1.59 -0.08 20.82
C LYS A 104 0.78 -0.11 19.51
N LEU A 105 1.20 -0.94 18.55
CA LEU A 105 0.50 -1.11 17.28
C LEU A 105 -0.90 -1.71 17.47
N ALA A 106 -1.06 -2.72 18.31
CA ALA A 106 -2.38 -3.31 18.59
C ALA A 106 -3.34 -2.30 19.22
N ALA A 107 -2.88 -1.46 20.13
CA ALA A 107 -3.69 -0.40 20.73
C ALA A 107 -4.15 0.62 19.67
N LEU A 108 -3.25 1.03 18.77
CA LEU A 108 -3.58 1.90 17.64
C LEU A 108 -4.63 1.25 16.72
N LEU A 109 -4.48 -0.04 16.38
CA LEU A 109 -5.46 -0.76 15.57
C LEU A 109 -6.83 -0.83 16.25
N GLN A 110 -6.88 -1.02 17.59
CA GLN A 110 -8.12 -1.03 18.37
C GLN A 110 -8.80 0.34 18.39
N GLU A 111 -8.04 1.43 18.41
CA GLU A 111 -8.55 2.80 18.32
C GLU A 111 -9.07 3.11 16.91
N LEU A 112 -8.27 2.84 15.90
CA LEU A 112 -8.61 3.15 14.51
C LEU A 112 -9.73 2.26 13.97
N LYS A 113 -9.74 0.98 14.34
CA LYS A 113 -10.64 -0.05 13.80
C LYS A 113 -10.64 -0.06 12.27
N PRO A 114 -9.49 -0.18 11.63
CA PRO A 114 -9.40 -0.09 10.18
C PRO A 114 -10.17 -1.25 9.54
N ARG A 115 -10.74 -0.99 8.36
CA ARG A 115 -11.34 -2.02 7.52
C ARG A 115 -10.28 -2.94 6.92
N ALA A 116 -9.18 -2.35 6.47
CA ALA A 116 -8.06 -3.06 5.87
C ALA A 116 -6.73 -2.59 6.44
N VAL A 117 -5.78 -3.51 6.52
CA VAL A 117 -4.38 -3.21 6.80
C VAL A 117 -3.50 -3.68 5.66
N PHE A 118 -2.46 -2.91 5.40
CA PHE A 118 -1.43 -3.19 4.40
C PHE A 118 -0.08 -3.26 5.10
N GLY A 119 0.66 -4.34 4.87
CA GLY A 119 1.99 -4.56 5.44
C GLY A 119 3.01 -4.86 4.36
N MET A 120 4.24 -5.05 4.77
CA MET A 120 5.36 -5.39 3.89
C MET A 120 5.49 -6.91 3.70
N TRP A 121 6.31 -7.35 2.74
CA TRP A 121 6.48 -8.76 2.44
C TRP A 121 7.30 -9.47 3.52
N PRO A 122 6.85 -10.61 4.08
CA PRO A 122 7.54 -11.28 5.18
C PRO A 122 8.86 -11.97 4.78
N LEU A 123 9.08 -12.22 3.49
CA LEU A 123 10.31 -12.80 2.94
C LEU A 123 11.13 -11.73 2.21
N ASP A 124 11.09 -10.53 2.74
CA ASP A 124 11.81 -9.39 2.22
C ASP A 124 13.32 -9.54 2.46
N TYR A 125 14.11 -8.92 1.60
CA TYR A 125 15.57 -8.87 1.75
C TYR A 125 15.98 -7.97 2.91
N HIS A 126 15.24 -6.87 3.12
CA HIS A 126 15.47 -5.96 4.23
C HIS A 126 14.84 -6.49 5.51
N LEU A 127 15.66 -6.72 6.54
CA LEU A 127 15.18 -7.35 7.78
C LEU A 127 14.14 -6.49 8.53
N ASP A 128 14.21 -5.17 8.44
CA ASP A 128 13.24 -4.28 9.06
C ASP A 128 11.88 -4.36 8.36
N HIS A 129 11.84 -4.58 7.02
CA HIS A 129 10.59 -4.85 6.31
C HIS A 129 9.92 -6.13 6.81
N ALA A 130 10.70 -7.21 6.91
CA ALA A 130 10.21 -8.47 7.49
C ALA A 130 9.75 -8.29 8.95
N THR A 131 10.49 -7.50 9.74
CA THR A 131 10.14 -7.17 11.13
C THR A 131 8.83 -6.39 11.21
N SER A 132 8.62 -5.37 10.35
CA SER A 132 7.37 -4.60 10.31
C SER A 132 6.17 -5.51 10.01
N CYS A 133 6.32 -6.44 9.05
CA CYS A 133 5.30 -7.44 8.77
C CYS A 133 4.98 -8.31 9.99
N MET A 134 5.99 -8.82 10.69
CA MET A 134 5.80 -9.62 11.92
C MET A 134 5.13 -8.82 13.04
N CYS A 135 5.47 -7.53 13.20
CA CYS A 135 4.81 -6.64 14.15
C CYS A 135 3.32 -6.50 13.83
N LEU A 136 2.99 -6.24 12.56
CA LEU A 136 1.60 -6.08 12.13
C LEU A 136 0.79 -7.36 12.34
N GLN A 137 1.34 -8.53 11.99
CA GLN A 137 0.70 -9.82 12.23
C GLN A 137 0.37 -10.04 13.70
N LYS A 138 1.34 -9.81 14.58
CA LYS A 138 1.16 -9.95 16.03
C LYS A 138 0.15 -8.95 16.55
N ALA A 139 0.22 -7.69 16.09
CA ALA A 139 -0.69 -6.64 16.52
C ALA A 139 -2.14 -6.92 16.13
N VAL A 140 -2.40 -7.38 14.91
CA VAL A 140 -3.74 -7.82 14.45
C VAL A 140 -4.27 -8.95 15.34
N GLY A 141 -3.40 -9.90 15.72
CA GLY A 141 -3.75 -10.98 16.65
C GLY A 141 -4.08 -10.48 18.06
N ILE A 142 -3.23 -9.63 18.64
CA ILE A 142 -3.43 -9.02 19.97
C ILE A 142 -4.69 -8.16 19.99
N ALA A 143 -4.97 -7.41 18.92
CA ALA A 143 -6.17 -6.59 18.78
C ALA A 143 -7.46 -7.41 18.61
N GLY A 144 -7.37 -8.73 18.40
CA GLY A 144 -8.52 -9.61 18.18
C GLY A 144 -9.22 -9.37 16.82
N MET A 145 -8.45 -8.99 15.79
CA MET A 145 -9.02 -8.57 14.51
C MET A 145 -8.86 -9.59 13.37
N ARG A 146 -8.20 -10.73 13.57
CA ARG A 146 -7.84 -11.69 12.51
C ARG A 146 -8.98 -12.08 11.58
N ASP A 147 -10.18 -12.25 12.11
CA ASP A 147 -11.33 -12.71 11.33
C ASP A 147 -12.21 -11.56 10.81
N ARG A 148 -11.82 -10.33 11.07
CA ARG A 148 -12.65 -9.14 10.78
C ARG A 148 -11.95 -8.10 9.90
N ILE A 149 -10.65 -8.25 9.67
CA ILE A 149 -9.84 -7.28 8.93
C ILE A 149 -9.38 -7.89 7.60
N GLU A 150 -9.40 -7.09 6.56
CA GLU A 150 -8.73 -7.42 5.31
C GLU A 150 -7.23 -7.15 5.50
N PHE A 151 -6.37 -8.16 5.28
CA PHE A 151 -4.94 -8.03 5.47
C PHE A 151 -4.20 -8.29 4.16
N TYR A 152 -3.59 -7.26 3.63
CA TYR A 152 -2.83 -7.29 2.38
C TYR A 152 -1.36 -6.99 2.61
N ILE A 153 -0.55 -7.47 1.68
CA ILE A 153 0.90 -7.26 1.63
C ILE A 153 1.23 -6.51 0.36
N MET A 154 1.98 -5.42 0.48
CA MET A 154 2.50 -4.64 -0.64
C MET A 154 3.73 -5.32 -1.24
N GLU A 155 3.91 -5.18 -2.54
CA GLU A 155 5.16 -5.57 -3.20
C GLU A 155 6.10 -4.38 -3.26
N GLU A 156 7.17 -4.46 -2.50
CA GLU A 156 8.29 -3.55 -2.60
C GLU A 156 9.22 -4.02 -3.73
N SER A 157 9.64 -3.11 -4.63
CA SER A 157 10.21 -3.47 -5.93
C SER A 157 11.53 -4.21 -5.86
N TYR A 158 12.37 -3.84 -4.92
CA TYR A 158 13.74 -4.38 -4.85
C TYR A 158 13.87 -5.60 -3.97
N ASP A 159 13.09 -5.62 -2.92
CA ASP A 159 13.34 -6.44 -1.74
C ASP A 159 12.34 -7.58 -1.58
N SER A 160 11.17 -7.51 -2.20
CA SER A 160 10.13 -8.54 -2.11
C SER A 160 10.43 -9.76 -2.97
N ARG A 161 11.26 -10.66 -2.46
CA ARG A 161 11.60 -11.90 -3.16
C ARG A 161 10.46 -12.90 -3.14
N THR A 162 10.32 -13.65 -4.23
CA THR A 162 9.28 -14.69 -4.37
C THR A 162 7.85 -14.19 -4.12
N PHE A 163 7.59 -12.90 -4.37
CA PHE A 163 6.29 -12.30 -4.18
C PHE A 163 5.23 -12.94 -5.11
N VAL A 164 4.11 -13.35 -4.53
CA VAL A 164 3.00 -13.96 -5.27
C VAL A 164 1.79 -13.05 -5.16
N PRO A 165 1.51 -12.22 -6.18
CA PRO A 165 0.39 -11.29 -6.15
C PRO A 165 -0.95 -11.98 -6.29
N ALA A 166 -1.96 -11.47 -5.59
CA ALA A 166 -3.36 -11.85 -5.71
C ALA A 166 -4.22 -10.70 -6.28
N HIS A 167 -3.79 -9.46 -6.12
CA HIS A 167 -4.48 -8.27 -6.59
C HIS A 167 -3.54 -7.36 -7.38
N TYR A 168 -4.11 -6.70 -8.38
CA TYR A 168 -3.43 -5.80 -9.30
C TYR A 168 -4.23 -4.50 -9.38
N VAL A 169 -3.60 -3.38 -9.11
CA VAL A 169 -4.23 -2.06 -9.18
C VAL A 169 -3.61 -1.27 -10.32
N ASP A 170 -4.42 -0.89 -11.30
CA ASP A 170 -4.01 0.00 -12.37
C ASP A 170 -3.95 1.44 -11.85
N ILE A 171 -2.74 1.97 -11.75
CA ILE A 171 -2.47 3.33 -11.28
C ILE A 171 -2.10 4.30 -12.40
N THR A 172 -2.32 3.92 -13.65
CA THR A 172 -1.89 4.70 -14.82
C THR A 172 -2.38 6.16 -14.77
N ASP A 173 -3.62 6.37 -14.31
CA ASP A 173 -4.20 7.72 -14.22
C ASP A 173 -3.61 8.59 -13.11
N VAL A 174 -2.93 7.99 -12.17
CA VAL A 174 -2.34 8.68 -11.01
C VAL A 174 -0.82 8.58 -10.97
N VAL A 175 -0.19 8.00 -11.99
CA VAL A 175 1.26 7.76 -12.03
C VAL A 175 2.08 9.04 -11.85
N GLU A 176 1.64 10.17 -12.41
CA GLU A 176 2.33 11.44 -12.22
C GLU A 176 2.23 11.96 -10.78
N ARG A 177 1.12 11.66 -10.10
CA ARG A 177 0.99 11.95 -8.66
C ARG A 177 1.91 11.06 -7.84
N LYS A 178 2.03 9.77 -8.19
CA LYS A 178 2.99 8.85 -7.58
C LYS A 178 4.43 9.35 -7.78
N ARG A 179 4.80 9.82 -8.97
CA ARG A 179 6.12 10.45 -9.22
C ARG A 179 6.37 11.62 -8.26
N ALA A 180 5.39 12.52 -8.12
CA ALA A 180 5.50 13.67 -7.24
C ALA A 180 5.60 13.26 -5.76
N PHE A 181 4.92 12.19 -5.36
CA PHE A 181 5.02 11.58 -4.02
C PHE A 181 6.43 11.05 -3.75
N ILE A 182 6.98 10.22 -4.64
CA ILE A 182 8.32 9.64 -4.51
C ILE A 182 9.37 10.76 -4.39
N ARG A 183 9.22 11.86 -5.13
CA ARG A 183 10.14 12.99 -5.11
C ARG A 183 10.14 13.80 -3.82
N GLN A 184 9.21 13.56 -2.90
CA GLN A 184 9.29 14.13 -1.55
C GLN A 184 10.43 13.50 -0.75
N HIS A 185 10.80 12.25 -1.01
CA HIS A 185 11.87 11.52 -0.33
C HIS A 185 13.26 11.85 -0.89
N VAL A 186 13.66 13.11 -0.76
CA VAL A 186 14.88 13.67 -1.36
C VAL A 186 16.13 12.93 -0.90
N CYS A 187 16.18 12.55 0.39
CA CYS A 187 17.32 11.82 0.96
C CYS A 187 17.60 10.49 0.26
N GLN A 188 16.57 9.81 -0.23
CA GLN A 188 16.66 8.48 -0.84
C GLN A 188 16.61 8.52 -2.37
N ASN A 189 16.15 9.60 -2.95
CA ASN A 189 15.90 9.73 -4.39
C ASN A 189 17.00 10.54 -5.11
N ALA A 190 18.25 10.19 -4.87
CA ALA A 190 19.39 10.85 -5.53
C ALA A 190 19.29 10.75 -7.06
N ASN A 191 19.43 11.89 -7.75
CA ASN A 191 19.32 11.98 -9.20
C ASN A 191 18.00 11.40 -9.79
N ASP A 192 16.92 11.42 -9.03
CA ASP A 192 15.61 10.86 -9.39
C ASP A 192 15.63 9.33 -9.67
N ALA A 193 16.66 8.64 -9.18
CA ALA A 193 16.90 7.24 -9.50
C ALA A 193 15.83 6.31 -8.91
N MET A 194 15.44 6.52 -7.65
CA MET A 194 14.39 5.75 -7.00
C MET A 194 13.04 5.92 -7.72
N CYS A 195 12.71 7.17 -8.08
CA CYS A 195 11.50 7.46 -8.83
C CYS A 195 11.50 6.79 -10.22
N ALA A 196 12.61 6.90 -10.95
CA ALA A 196 12.73 6.28 -12.27
C ALA A 196 12.58 4.77 -12.20
N GLN A 197 13.20 4.13 -11.22
CA GLN A 197 13.13 2.67 -11.03
C GLN A 197 11.72 2.22 -10.67
N GLU A 198 11.10 2.81 -9.66
CA GLU A 198 9.77 2.39 -9.20
C GLU A 198 8.71 2.51 -10.31
N ILE A 199 8.80 3.57 -11.12
CA ILE A 199 7.89 3.73 -12.25
C ILE A 199 8.16 2.70 -13.36
N ALA A 200 9.42 2.41 -13.66
CA ALA A 200 9.79 1.37 -14.62
C ALA A 200 9.32 -0.02 -14.17
N ASP A 201 9.43 -0.33 -12.88
CA ASP A 201 8.94 -1.58 -12.31
C ASP A 201 7.42 -1.69 -12.41
N GLY A 202 6.69 -0.61 -12.16
CA GLY A 202 5.24 -0.55 -12.37
C GLY A 202 4.83 -0.81 -13.82
N GLU A 203 5.59 -0.26 -14.79
CA GLU A 203 5.40 -0.54 -16.22
C GLU A 203 5.69 -2.01 -16.55
N MET A 204 6.75 -2.59 -16.00
CA MET A 204 7.09 -4.00 -16.18
C MET A 204 6.04 -4.93 -15.54
N ARG A 205 5.49 -4.57 -14.38
CA ARG A 205 4.37 -5.29 -13.77
C ARG A 205 3.15 -5.25 -14.68
N ALA A 206 2.81 -4.09 -15.25
CA ALA A 206 1.71 -3.94 -16.21
C ALA A 206 1.91 -4.84 -17.44
N LEU A 207 3.10 -4.84 -18.02
CA LEU A 207 3.41 -5.70 -19.18
C LEU A 207 3.28 -7.19 -18.85
N ARG A 208 3.72 -7.64 -17.69
CA ARG A 208 3.64 -9.05 -17.28
C ARG A 208 2.23 -9.51 -16.94
N CYS A 209 1.43 -8.63 -16.33
CA CYS A 209 0.08 -8.97 -15.89
C CYS A 209 -0.96 -8.84 -16.98
N ALA A 210 -0.75 -7.92 -17.91
CA ALA A 210 -1.77 -7.40 -18.79
C ALA A 210 -1.39 -7.41 -20.28
N SER A 211 -0.26 -8.00 -20.65
CA SER A 211 0.23 -7.95 -22.04
C SER A 211 -0.78 -8.47 -23.07
N TRP A 212 -1.64 -9.40 -22.67
CA TRP A 212 -2.73 -9.94 -23.51
C TRP A 212 -4.09 -9.29 -23.23
N MET A 213 -4.23 -8.55 -22.10
CA MET A 213 -5.48 -7.90 -21.69
C MET A 213 -5.55 -6.42 -22.08
N THR A 214 -4.40 -5.72 -22.13
CA THR A 214 -4.34 -4.28 -22.36
C THR A 214 -4.11 -3.89 -23.83
N ASN A 215 -4.12 -4.84 -24.77
CA ASN A 215 -3.80 -4.59 -26.19
C ASN A 215 -2.47 -3.82 -26.39
N GLY A 216 -1.49 -4.03 -25.49
CA GLY A 216 -0.20 -3.37 -25.55
C GLY A 216 -0.17 -1.95 -24.99
N ASN A 217 -1.23 -1.49 -24.33
CA ASN A 217 -1.19 -0.22 -23.61
C ASN A 217 -0.16 -0.31 -22.47
N ARG A 218 0.77 0.63 -22.46
CA ARG A 218 1.75 0.79 -21.39
C ARG A 218 1.04 1.45 -20.20
N GLY A 219 0.62 0.61 -19.24
CA GLY A 219 0.07 1.06 -17.97
C GLY A 219 1.14 1.05 -16.88
N ASN A 220 0.73 1.40 -15.68
CA ASN A 220 1.51 1.25 -14.46
C ASN A 220 0.67 0.55 -13.42
N VAL A 221 1.23 -0.48 -12.76
CA VAL A 221 0.49 -1.39 -11.88
C VAL A 221 1.21 -1.58 -10.56
N GLU A 222 0.46 -1.50 -9.47
CA GLU A 222 0.86 -1.94 -8.14
C GLU A 222 0.25 -3.31 -7.84
N ARG A 223 0.96 -4.15 -7.10
CA ARG A 223 0.57 -5.53 -6.81
C ARG A 223 0.50 -5.78 -5.32
N PHE A 224 -0.49 -6.61 -4.94
CA PHE A 224 -0.73 -6.96 -3.53
C PHE A 224 -0.97 -8.45 -3.39
N ALA A 225 -0.41 -9.03 -2.33
CA ALA A 225 -0.73 -10.38 -1.89
C ALA A 225 -1.78 -10.33 -0.77
N VAL A 226 -2.54 -11.43 -0.59
CA VAL A 226 -3.39 -11.63 0.59
C VAL A 226 -2.56 -12.32 1.65
N TYR A 227 -2.51 -11.75 2.85
CA TYR A 227 -1.61 -12.23 3.91
C TYR A 227 -1.89 -13.69 4.33
N ASP A 228 -3.14 -14.04 4.54
CA ASP A 228 -3.54 -15.35 5.07
C ASP A 228 -4.05 -16.32 3.99
N GLY A 229 -3.99 -15.92 2.72
CA GLY A 229 -4.49 -16.70 1.59
C GLY A 229 -6.01 -16.87 1.55
N LYS A 230 -6.76 -16.27 2.48
CA LYS A 230 -8.22 -16.36 2.51
C LYS A 230 -8.83 -15.44 1.47
N PRO A 231 -9.80 -15.92 0.68
CA PRO A 231 -10.55 -15.05 -0.22
C PRO A 231 -11.25 -13.94 0.57
N GLN A 232 -11.05 -12.69 0.17
CA GLN A 232 -11.65 -11.54 0.85
C GLN A 232 -13.14 -11.33 0.49
N GLY A 233 -13.71 -12.22 -0.27
CA GLY A 233 -15.14 -12.21 -0.59
C GLY A 233 -15.60 -10.97 -1.38
N SER A 234 -16.91 -10.73 -1.36
CA SER A 234 -17.54 -9.63 -2.12
C SER A 234 -17.22 -8.22 -1.57
N ARG A 235 -16.67 -8.12 -0.36
CA ARG A 235 -16.29 -6.84 0.28
C ARG A 235 -14.82 -6.50 0.15
N CYS A 236 -14.07 -7.18 -0.72
CA CYS A 236 -12.67 -6.87 -0.97
C CYS A 236 -12.51 -5.39 -1.37
N ILE A 237 -11.63 -4.68 -0.65
CA ILE A 237 -11.40 -3.24 -0.85
C ILE A 237 -10.98 -2.90 -2.30
N PHE A 238 -10.27 -3.80 -2.97
CA PHE A 238 -9.86 -3.59 -4.36
C PHE A 238 -11.02 -3.59 -5.34
N ASN A 239 -12.15 -4.24 -5.02
CA ASN A 239 -13.36 -4.18 -5.86
C ASN A 239 -14.03 -2.81 -5.84
N GLU A 240 -13.60 -1.94 -4.95
CA GLU A 240 -14.13 -0.59 -4.77
C GLU A 240 -13.26 0.49 -5.42
N LEU A 241 -12.12 0.10 -5.98
CA LEU A 241 -11.24 0.96 -6.76
C LEU A 241 -11.70 1.04 -8.22
N PRO A 242 -11.29 2.07 -8.97
CA PRO A 242 -11.57 2.14 -10.39
C PRO A 242 -11.08 0.87 -11.13
N PRO A 243 -11.88 0.30 -12.03
CA PRO A 243 -11.44 -0.86 -12.81
C PRO A 243 -10.28 -0.47 -13.73
N PRO A 244 -9.38 -1.41 -14.03
CA PRO A 244 -8.28 -1.18 -14.96
C PRO A 244 -8.77 -0.69 -16.32
N LYS A 245 -8.09 0.29 -16.89
CA LYS A 245 -8.43 0.81 -18.22
C LYS A 245 -8.18 -0.24 -19.29
N GLY A 246 -9.16 -0.43 -20.15
CA GLY A 246 -9.08 -1.39 -21.25
C GLY A 246 -9.45 -2.83 -20.86
N TRP A 247 -9.80 -3.09 -19.62
CA TRP A 247 -10.41 -4.36 -19.23
C TRP A 247 -11.90 -4.33 -19.52
N SER A 248 -12.34 -5.14 -20.49
CA SER A 248 -13.74 -5.49 -20.56
C SER A 248 -14.04 -6.48 -19.45
N GLN A 249 -14.88 -6.11 -18.50
CA GLN A 249 -15.44 -7.07 -17.55
C GLN A 249 -16.48 -7.99 -18.20
N ASP A 250 -16.84 -7.71 -19.45
CA ASP A 250 -17.80 -8.50 -20.22
C ASP A 250 -17.11 -9.64 -20.95
N TRP A 251 -17.00 -10.76 -20.28
CA TRP A 251 -16.52 -12.01 -20.84
C TRP A 251 -17.43 -12.54 -21.97
N SER A 252 -18.65 -12.00 -22.12
CA SER A 252 -19.58 -12.39 -23.20
C SER A 252 -19.09 -11.99 -24.58
N THR A 253 -18.19 -10.98 -24.65
CA THR A 253 -17.57 -10.51 -25.89
C THR A 253 -16.19 -11.14 -26.14
N ALA A 254 -15.66 -11.94 -25.22
CA ALA A 254 -14.41 -12.65 -25.43
C ALA A 254 -14.58 -13.61 -26.57
N LYS A 255 -13.80 -13.44 -27.66
CA LYS A 255 -13.75 -14.43 -28.71
C LYS A 255 -13.38 -15.80 -28.13
N PRO A 256 -14.08 -16.87 -28.44
CA PRO A 256 -13.73 -18.19 -27.94
C PRO A 256 -12.26 -18.48 -28.24
N SER A 257 -11.53 -18.95 -27.22
CA SER A 257 -10.16 -19.43 -27.38
C SER A 257 -10.11 -20.39 -28.55
N LYS A 258 -9.07 -20.31 -29.38
CA LYS A 258 -8.83 -21.33 -30.43
C LYS A 258 -8.58 -22.74 -29.88
N TYR A 259 -8.43 -22.83 -28.54
CA TYR A 259 -8.28 -24.09 -27.82
C TYR A 259 -9.58 -24.40 -27.08
N THR A 260 -10.31 -25.39 -27.56
CA THR A 260 -11.39 -26.00 -26.79
C THR A 260 -10.80 -27.07 -25.87
N PRO A 261 -11.38 -27.32 -24.68
CA PRO A 261 -10.91 -28.37 -23.75
C PRO A 261 -10.91 -29.80 -24.37
N GLU A 262 -11.50 -29.97 -25.51
CA GLU A 262 -11.64 -31.25 -26.18
C GLU A 262 -10.56 -31.56 -27.24
N GLY A 263 -9.43 -30.85 -27.20
CA GLY A 263 -8.17 -31.29 -27.81
C GLY A 263 -8.16 -31.49 -29.32
N GLY A 264 -9.00 -30.83 -30.08
CA GLY A 264 -8.94 -30.85 -31.51
C GLY A 264 -8.56 -29.53 -32.13
N MET A 265 -7.36 -29.43 -32.74
CA MET A 265 -7.12 -28.40 -33.75
C MET A 265 -8.09 -28.64 -34.91
N LYS A 266 -8.94 -27.67 -35.18
CA LYS A 266 -9.64 -27.58 -36.47
C LYS A 266 -8.88 -26.66 -37.40
#